data_5289a31fc536fe5015085276c202142c
#
_entry.id   5289a31fc536fe5015085276c202142c
#
_cell.length_a   1.000
_cell.length_b   1.000
_cell.length_c   1.000
_cell.angle_alpha   90.00
_cell.angle_beta   90.00
_cell.angle_gamma   90.00
#
_symmetry.space_group_name_H-M   'P 1'
#
loop_
_entity.id
_entity.type
_entity.pdbx_description
1 polymer ?
#
loop_
_entity_poly.entity_id
_entity_poly.type
_entity_poly.pdbx_seq_one_letter_code
_entity_poly.pdbx_strand_id
1 'polypeptide(L)'
;MTAETKPRRKKWKIAGGILLTVLVLLAGGFFWYVSDYYRAEDVALEVLASGDHLEVRDHLTILSPFYPTDTVIIFYPGAKVEAAAYLPLLDQLRQTGLTCILVEMPFHLAIFDVNAAEGVMAQFPDIRHWYIAGHSMGGAMASQFASEHPDEVDGLILLGAYLYGGYPPADTLTIYGSLNQSVEDQIDYTENVVEIQGGNHAQFGNYGPQEGDLPATISAEEQQAQTMTAISDFIAQRQK
;
A
#
# COMPACT_ATOMS: atom_id res chain seq x y z
N MET A 1 -10.46 -61.27 34.14
CA MET A 1 -11.22 -60.00 33.98
C MET A 1 -10.29 -59.03 33.23
N THR A 2 -10.48 -58.94 31.94
CA THR A 2 -9.69 -58.06 31.05
C THR A 2 -10.47 -56.78 30.84
N ALA A 3 -9.92 -55.66 31.32
CA ALA A 3 -10.52 -54.34 31.13
C ALA A 3 -10.33 -53.86 29.69
N GLU A 4 -11.41 -53.74 28.94
CA GLU A 4 -11.41 -53.12 27.60
C GLU A 4 -11.14 -51.62 27.69
N THR A 5 -9.94 -51.21 27.31
CA THR A 5 -9.58 -49.78 27.16
C THR A 5 -9.70 -49.35 25.70
N LYS A 6 -10.90 -49.20 25.18
CA LYS A 6 -11.16 -48.71 23.79
C LYS A 6 -12.24 -47.64 23.62
N PRO A 7 -12.18 -46.47 24.29
CA PRO A 7 -12.88 -45.33 23.73
C PRO A 7 -11.98 -44.11 23.38
N ARG A 8 -10.73 -44.04 23.89
CA ARG A 8 -9.89 -42.85 23.79
C ARG A 8 -9.46 -42.52 22.36
N ARG A 9 -9.03 -43.51 21.58
CA ARG A 9 -8.60 -43.34 20.16
C ARG A 9 -9.72 -42.87 19.23
N LYS A 10 -10.98 -43.25 19.45
CA LYS A 10 -12.13 -42.83 18.64
C LYS A 10 -12.43 -41.33 18.86
N LYS A 11 -12.37 -40.82 20.09
CA LYS A 11 -12.58 -39.42 20.45
C LYS A 11 -11.52 -38.52 19.80
N TRP A 12 -10.24 -38.95 19.81
CA TRP A 12 -9.16 -38.20 19.15
C TRP A 12 -9.30 -38.13 17.63
N LYS A 13 -9.79 -39.17 16.98
CA LYS A 13 -10.08 -39.18 15.53
C LYS A 13 -11.24 -38.23 15.19
N ILE A 14 -12.28 -38.21 16.01
CA ILE A 14 -13.40 -37.31 15.85
C ILE A 14 -12.96 -35.84 16.07
N ALA A 15 -12.20 -35.56 17.14
CA ALA A 15 -11.67 -34.23 17.41
C ALA A 15 -10.74 -33.75 16.29
N GLY A 16 -9.87 -34.62 15.77
CA GLY A 16 -9.02 -34.32 14.62
C GLY A 16 -9.82 -34.04 13.34
N GLY A 17 -10.90 -34.80 13.10
CA GLY A 17 -11.79 -34.55 11.97
C GLY A 17 -12.50 -33.20 12.08
N ILE A 18 -13.03 -32.86 13.26
CA ILE A 18 -13.65 -31.56 13.51
C ILE A 18 -12.63 -30.42 13.29
N LEU A 19 -11.43 -30.53 13.87
CA LEU A 19 -10.39 -29.51 13.69
C LEU A 19 -10.03 -29.32 12.20
N LEU A 20 -9.85 -30.40 11.46
CA LEU A 20 -9.58 -30.32 10.03
C LEU A 20 -10.72 -29.65 9.25
N THR A 21 -11.97 -29.98 9.57
CA THR A 21 -13.13 -29.33 8.94
C THR A 21 -13.16 -27.84 9.23
N VAL A 22 -12.89 -27.43 10.48
CA VAL A 22 -12.83 -25.99 10.85
C VAL A 22 -11.70 -25.29 10.09
N LEU A 23 -10.51 -25.87 10.00
CA LEU A 23 -9.40 -25.29 9.25
C LEU A 23 -9.72 -25.15 7.75
N VAL A 24 -10.38 -26.14 7.15
CA VAL A 24 -10.81 -26.07 5.74
C VAL A 24 -11.83 -24.96 5.54
N LEU A 25 -12.80 -24.82 6.45
CA LEU A 25 -13.80 -23.74 6.38
C LEU A 25 -13.16 -22.36 6.58
N LEU A 26 -12.23 -22.21 7.50
CA LEU A 26 -11.48 -20.97 7.71
C LEU A 26 -10.64 -20.61 6.48
N ALA A 27 -9.91 -21.59 5.93
CA ALA A 27 -9.12 -21.38 4.71
C ALA A 27 -10.03 -21.02 3.53
N GLY A 28 -11.14 -21.74 3.34
CA GLY A 28 -12.11 -21.42 2.28
C GLY A 28 -12.70 -20.02 2.43
N GLY A 29 -13.09 -19.64 3.65
CA GLY A 29 -13.58 -18.31 3.96
C GLY A 29 -12.53 -17.21 3.72
N PHE A 30 -11.28 -17.47 4.09
CA PHE A 30 -10.17 -16.56 3.82
C PHE A 30 -9.94 -16.38 2.31
N PHE A 31 -9.83 -17.46 1.55
CA PHE A 31 -9.63 -17.37 0.10
C PHE A 31 -10.82 -16.71 -0.60
N TRP A 32 -12.04 -16.96 -0.16
CA TRP A 32 -13.21 -16.24 -0.67
C TRP A 32 -13.10 -14.73 -0.37
N TYR A 33 -12.74 -14.34 0.84
CA TYR A 33 -12.58 -12.94 1.25
C TYR A 33 -11.54 -12.21 0.41
N VAL A 34 -10.35 -12.82 0.19
CA VAL A 34 -9.26 -12.16 -0.54
C VAL A 34 -9.43 -12.23 -2.06
N SER A 35 -10.31 -13.10 -2.59
CA SER A 35 -10.64 -13.15 -4.02
C SER A 35 -11.58 -12.04 -4.48
N ASP A 36 -12.29 -11.42 -3.54
CA ASP A 36 -13.16 -10.27 -3.78
C ASP A 36 -12.35 -8.99 -3.50
N TYR A 37 -11.77 -8.40 -4.55
CA TYR A 37 -10.94 -7.21 -4.47
C TYR A 37 -11.25 -6.23 -5.62
N TYR A 38 -10.92 -4.96 -5.41
CA TYR A 38 -11.09 -3.89 -6.39
C TYR A 38 -10.06 -4.03 -7.51
N ARG A 39 -10.56 -4.12 -8.75
CA ARG A 39 -9.73 -4.27 -9.95
C ARG A 39 -9.22 -2.92 -10.43
N ALA A 40 -8.04 -2.94 -11.04
CA ALA A 40 -7.53 -1.77 -11.76
C ALA A 40 -8.44 -1.44 -12.96
N GLU A 41 -8.74 -0.15 -13.13
CA GLU A 41 -9.48 0.35 -14.29
C GLU A 41 -8.60 0.41 -15.55
N ASP A 42 -9.23 0.54 -16.71
CA ASP A 42 -8.55 0.53 -18.01
C ASP A 42 -7.43 1.57 -18.11
N VAL A 43 -7.61 2.77 -17.53
CA VAL A 43 -6.59 3.83 -17.49
C VAL A 43 -5.30 3.38 -16.80
N ALA A 44 -5.41 2.57 -15.76
CA ALA A 44 -4.23 2.02 -15.06
C ALA A 44 -3.58 0.89 -15.86
N LEU A 45 -4.39 0.05 -16.52
CA LEU A 45 -3.90 -1.02 -17.38
C LEU A 45 -3.24 -0.48 -18.66
N GLU A 46 -3.66 0.70 -19.16
CA GLU A 46 -2.98 1.40 -20.27
C GLU A 46 -1.57 1.82 -19.89
N VAL A 47 -1.34 2.31 -18.65
CA VAL A 47 0.03 2.60 -18.16
C VAL A 47 0.87 1.33 -18.16
N LEU A 48 0.32 0.22 -17.66
CA LEU A 48 1.02 -1.08 -17.66
C LEU A 48 1.39 -1.55 -19.08
N ALA A 49 0.51 -1.31 -20.05
CA ALA A 49 0.69 -1.70 -21.44
C ALA A 49 1.66 -0.77 -22.22
N SER A 50 1.89 0.47 -21.77
CA SER A 50 2.73 1.45 -22.46
C SER A 50 4.22 1.09 -22.52
N GLY A 51 4.71 0.31 -21.56
CA GLY A 51 5.96 -0.48 -21.62
C GLY A 51 7.31 0.27 -21.56
N ASP A 52 7.40 1.50 -22.03
CA ASP A 52 8.70 2.13 -22.35
C ASP A 52 9.55 2.52 -21.12
N HIS A 53 8.95 2.64 -19.94
CA HIS A 53 9.62 3.04 -18.69
C HIS A 53 9.21 2.18 -17.49
N LEU A 54 8.67 0.99 -17.78
CA LEU A 54 8.09 0.10 -16.81
C LEU A 54 8.69 -1.29 -16.94
N GLU A 55 9.19 -1.82 -15.82
CA GLU A 55 9.68 -3.19 -15.72
C GLU A 55 8.82 -3.93 -14.69
N VAL A 56 8.25 -5.06 -15.10
CA VAL A 56 7.57 -5.98 -14.17
C VAL A 56 8.53 -7.13 -13.86
N ARG A 57 8.87 -7.28 -12.58
CA ARG A 57 9.79 -8.32 -12.12
C ARG A 57 9.30 -8.90 -10.80
N ASP A 58 9.05 -10.22 -10.79
CA ASP A 58 8.48 -10.92 -9.66
C ASP A 58 7.18 -10.26 -9.17
N HIS A 59 7.18 -9.71 -7.95
CA HIS A 59 6.07 -8.99 -7.33
C HIS A 59 6.28 -7.46 -7.34
N LEU A 60 7.17 -6.94 -8.18
CA LEU A 60 7.49 -5.52 -8.29
C LEU A 60 7.13 -4.98 -9.66
N THR A 61 6.55 -3.79 -9.71
CA THR A 61 6.45 -2.97 -10.90
C THR A 61 7.30 -1.73 -10.70
N ILE A 62 8.34 -1.57 -11.52
CA ILE A 62 9.34 -0.51 -11.42
C ILE A 62 9.09 0.49 -12.52
N LEU A 63 8.82 1.74 -12.16
CA LEU A 63 8.67 2.86 -13.11
C LEU A 63 9.93 3.73 -13.00
N SER A 64 10.70 3.76 -14.08
CA SER A 64 11.97 4.50 -14.13
C SER A 64 11.80 5.86 -14.80
N PRO A 65 12.38 6.95 -14.26
CA PRO A 65 12.39 8.25 -14.92
C PRO A 65 13.26 8.23 -16.18
N PHE A 66 13.16 9.29 -17.00
CA PHE A 66 13.93 9.41 -18.22
C PHE A 66 15.45 9.49 -17.95
N TYR A 67 15.85 10.17 -16.88
CA TYR A 67 17.23 10.24 -16.42
C TYR A 67 17.38 9.43 -15.12
N PRO A 68 18.49 8.69 -14.96
CA PRO A 68 18.75 7.96 -13.72
C PRO A 68 18.71 8.86 -12.48
N THR A 69 18.15 8.35 -11.41
CA THR A 69 18.07 9.02 -10.10
C THR A 69 18.50 8.05 -9.00
N ASP A 70 18.96 8.60 -7.89
CA ASP A 70 19.24 7.84 -6.66
C ASP A 70 18.12 7.99 -5.60
N THR A 71 16.99 8.53 -6.02
CA THR A 71 15.80 8.72 -5.18
C THR A 71 14.68 7.80 -5.61
N VAL A 72 14.21 6.99 -4.71
CA VAL A 72 13.19 5.95 -4.95
C VAL A 72 12.03 6.08 -3.97
N ILE A 73 10.82 5.93 -4.49
CA ILE A 73 9.61 5.72 -3.70
C ILE A 73 9.23 4.24 -3.80
N ILE A 74 9.12 3.55 -2.66
CA ILE A 74 8.52 2.22 -2.55
C ILE A 74 7.06 2.42 -2.16
N PHE A 75 6.12 1.87 -2.94
CA PHE A 75 4.69 2.09 -2.73
C PHE A 75 3.96 0.81 -2.31
N TYR A 76 3.23 0.88 -1.20
CA TYR A 76 2.38 -0.16 -0.64
C TYR A 76 0.90 0.10 -0.97
N PRO A 77 0.23 -0.78 -1.74
CA PRO A 77 -1.18 -0.65 -2.10
C PRO A 77 -2.14 -0.72 -0.91
N GLY A 78 -3.33 -0.18 -1.09
CA GLY A 78 -4.45 -0.33 -0.15
C GLY A 78 -4.96 -1.77 -0.09
N ALA A 79 -5.66 -2.08 1.01
CA ALA A 79 -6.24 -3.42 1.21
C ALA A 79 -7.26 -3.78 0.14
N LYS A 80 -7.15 -5.01 -0.38
CA LYS A 80 -8.05 -5.54 -1.40
C LYS A 80 -8.12 -4.67 -2.68
N VAL A 81 -7.03 -3.99 -3.03
CA VAL A 81 -6.89 -3.22 -4.27
C VAL A 81 -5.80 -3.86 -5.13
N GLU A 82 -6.09 -4.07 -6.40
CA GLU A 82 -5.10 -4.51 -7.39
C GLU A 82 -3.98 -3.47 -7.49
N ALA A 83 -2.73 -3.91 -7.33
CA ALA A 83 -1.58 -2.99 -7.28
C ALA A 83 -1.51 -2.07 -8.50
N ALA A 84 -1.81 -2.60 -9.69
CA ALA A 84 -1.82 -1.84 -10.94
C ALA A 84 -2.71 -0.57 -10.89
N ALA A 85 -3.72 -0.51 -10.01
CA ALA A 85 -4.59 0.66 -9.87
C ALA A 85 -3.84 1.95 -9.51
N TYR A 86 -2.63 1.85 -8.95
CA TYR A 86 -1.82 3.02 -8.56
C TYR A 86 -0.83 3.47 -9.64
N LEU A 87 -0.76 2.78 -10.77
CA LEU A 87 0.19 3.10 -11.84
C LEU A 87 0.01 4.51 -12.42
N PRO A 88 -1.21 5.08 -12.61
CA PRO A 88 -1.33 6.44 -13.10
C PRO A 88 -0.69 7.49 -12.20
N LEU A 89 -0.87 7.39 -10.88
CA LEU A 89 -0.21 8.28 -9.91
C LEU A 89 1.33 8.08 -9.92
N LEU A 90 1.79 6.84 -9.94
CA LEU A 90 3.22 6.52 -9.93
C LEU A 90 3.89 6.92 -11.24
N ASP A 91 3.19 6.85 -12.38
CA ASP A 91 3.69 7.34 -13.66
C ASP A 91 3.84 8.88 -13.66
N GLN A 92 2.91 9.62 -13.07
CA GLN A 92 3.06 11.06 -12.88
C GLN A 92 4.31 11.37 -12.02
N LEU A 93 4.51 10.64 -10.91
CA LEU A 93 5.67 10.82 -10.03
C LEU A 93 7.00 10.50 -10.75
N ARG A 94 7.08 9.41 -11.53
CA ARG A 94 8.30 9.12 -12.28
C ARG A 94 8.63 10.21 -13.31
N GLN A 95 7.63 10.88 -13.88
CA GLN A 95 7.84 11.99 -14.81
C GLN A 95 8.47 13.21 -14.14
N THR A 96 8.38 13.34 -12.82
CA THR A 96 9.08 14.37 -12.04
C THR A 96 10.55 14.03 -11.76
N GLY A 97 11.03 12.85 -12.18
CA GLY A 97 12.41 12.42 -12.01
C GLY A 97 12.63 11.41 -10.88
N LEU A 98 11.57 10.82 -10.34
CA LEU A 98 11.63 9.82 -9.26
C LEU A 98 11.53 8.39 -9.82
N THR A 99 12.26 7.46 -9.25
CA THR A 99 11.97 6.04 -9.48
C THR A 99 10.86 5.61 -8.53
N CYS A 100 9.81 4.96 -9.06
CA CYS A 100 8.72 4.45 -8.26
C CYS A 100 8.69 2.91 -8.35
N ILE A 101 8.66 2.23 -7.20
CA ILE A 101 8.58 0.78 -7.10
C ILE A 101 7.28 0.42 -6.40
N LEU A 102 6.33 -0.10 -7.18
CA LEU A 102 5.06 -0.61 -6.69
C LEU A 102 5.23 -2.07 -6.27
N VAL A 103 4.86 -2.38 -5.03
CA VAL A 103 4.92 -3.74 -4.50
C VAL A 103 3.56 -4.41 -4.64
N GLU A 104 3.52 -5.60 -5.24
CA GLU A 104 2.32 -6.44 -5.22
C GLU A 104 2.30 -7.24 -3.91
N MET A 105 1.37 -6.90 -3.04
CA MET A 105 1.26 -7.50 -1.72
C MET A 105 0.54 -8.86 -1.76
N PRO A 106 0.97 -9.84 -0.91
CA PRO A 106 0.31 -11.13 -0.82
C PRO A 106 -1.19 -10.96 -0.53
N PHE A 107 -2.02 -11.62 -1.33
CA PHE A 107 -3.50 -11.56 -1.21
C PHE A 107 -4.08 -10.14 -1.28
N HIS A 108 -3.39 -9.17 -1.90
CA HIS A 108 -3.73 -7.75 -1.90
C HIS A 108 -3.85 -7.14 -0.48
N LEU A 109 -3.04 -7.61 0.47
CA LEU A 109 -3.08 -7.18 1.87
C LEU A 109 -1.65 -6.93 2.38
N ALA A 110 -1.26 -5.67 2.54
CA ALA A 110 0.09 -5.27 2.97
C ALA A 110 0.47 -5.80 4.37
N ILE A 111 -0.51 -6.13 5.21
CA ILE A 111 -0.26 -6.72 6.53
C ILE A 111 0.46 -8.09 6.48
N PHE A 112 0.45 -8.78 5.34
CA PHE A 112 1.15 -10.05 5.17
C PHE A 112 2.61 -9.91 4.74
N ASP A 113 3.05 -8.69 4.41
CA ASP A 113 4.44 -8.40 4.04
C ASP A 113 4.82 -6.95 4.39
N VAL A 114 4.79 -6.62 5.68
CA VAL A 114 5.13 -5.29 6.20
C VAL A 114 6.56 -4.90 5.81
N ASN A 115 7.47 -5.87 5.78
CA ASN A 115 8.90 -5.67 5.52
C ASN A 115 9.29 -5.88 4.05
N ALA A 116 8.33 -5.84 3.12
CA ALA A 116 8.62 -5.96 1.68
C ALA A 116 9.69 -4.96 1.19
N ALA A 117 9.74 -3.76 1.79
CA ALA A 117 10.71 -2.74 1.44
C ALA A 117 12.18 -3.16 1.69
N GLU A 118 12.48 -3.97 2.73
CA GLU A 118 13.85 -4.50 2.92
C GLU A 118 14.32 -5.30 1.70
N GLY A 119 13.45 -6.19 1.21
CA GLY A 119 13.72 -7.01 0.03
C GLY A 119 13.88 -6.18 -1.24
N VAL A 120 13.18 -5.05 -1.34
CA VAL A 120 13.34 -4.09 -2.44
C VAL A 120 14.67 -3.37 -2.30
N MET A 121 14.97 -2.73 -1.18
CA MET A 121 16.21 -1.99 -0.93
C MET A 121 17.46 -2.83 -1.19
N ALA A 122 17.44 -4.11 -0.78
CA ALA A 122 18.55 -5.04 -0.99
C ALA A 122 18.85 -5.31 -2.50
N GLN A 123 17.90 -5.11 -3.39
CA GLN A 123 18.09 -5.29 -4.84
C GLN A 123 18.68 -4.06 -5.53
N PHE A 124 18.70 -2.90 -4.87
CA PHE A 124 19.15 -1.62 -5.44
C PHE A 124 20.22 -0.94 -4.56
N PRO A 125 21.41 -1.53 -4.42
CA PRO A 125 22.44 -1.05 -3.47
C PRO A 125 23.03 0.32 -3.81
N ASP A 126 22.82 0.83 -5.01
CA ASP A 126 23.31 2.14 -5.45
C ASP A 126 22.34 3.29 -5.13
N ILE A 127 21.12 2.99 -4.68
CA ILE A 127 20.14 3.99 -4.27
C ILE A 127 20.50 4.54 -2.90
N ARG A 128 20.40 5.88 -2.76
CA ARG A 128 20.79 6.59 -1.52
C ARG A 128 19.61 7.18 -0.77
N HIS A 129 18.52 7.49 -1.50
CA HIS A 129 17.36 8.17 -0.91
C HIS A 129 16.10 7.31 -1.07
N TRP A 130 15.65 6.81 0.06
CA TRP A 130 14.49 5.93 0.13
C TRP A 130 13.30 6.63 0.77
N TYR A 131 12.22 6.72 0.04
CA TYR A 131 10.92 7.12 0.55
C TYR A 131 10.00 5.91 0.54
N ILE A 132 9.25 5.72 1.62
CA ILE A 132 8.22 4.69 1.66
C ILE A 132 6.85 5.37 1.61
N ALA A 133 5.99 4.90 0.75
CA ALA A 133 4.66 5.44 0.54
C ALA A 133 3.61 4.34 0.65
N GLY A 134 2.38 4.69 1.00
CA GLY A 134 1.29 3.74 0.94
C GLY A 134 -0.07 4.39 1.06
N HIS A 135 -1.07 3.68 0.53
CA HIS A 135 -2.46 4.07 0.60
C HIS A 135 -3.22 3.23 1.63
N SER A 136 -4.04 3.86 2.48
CA SER A 136 -4.93 3.16 3.41
C SER A 136 -4.17 2.13 4.28
N MET A 137 -4.51 0.84 4.26
CA MET A 137 -3.77 -0.21 4.95
C MET A 137 -2.29 -0.25 4.51
N GLY A 138 -1.99 -0.03 3.24
CA GLY A 138 -0.62 0.08 2.75
C GLY A 138 0.14 1.21 3.43
N GLY A 139 -0.52 2.36 3.66
CA GLY A 139 0.02 3.48 4.42
C GLY A 139 0.30 3.13 5.87
N ALA A 140 -0.60 2.41 6.54
CA ALA A 140 -0.38 1.94 7.91
C ALA A 140 0.83 0.99 8.00
N MET A 141 0.99 0.07 7.03
CA MET A 141 2.13 -0.85 6.99
C MET A 141 3.43 -0.15 6.60
N ALA A 142 3.39 0.83 5.70
CA ALA A 142 4.51 1.71 5.38
C ALA A 142 4.96 2.52 6.63
N SER A 143 4.00 3.02 7.40
CA SER A 143 4.26 3.72 8.67
C SER A 143 4.90 2.82 9.72
N GLN A 144 4.44 1.56 9.83
CA GLN A 144 5.06 0.59 10.72
C GLN A 144 6.50 0.30 10.28
N PHE A 145 6.73 0.03 8.99
CA PHE A 145 8.07 -0.20 8.46
C PHE A 145 9.01 0.97 8.75
N ALA A 146 8.61 2.21 8.43
CA ALA A 146 9.42 3.39 8.69
C ALA A 146 9.73 3.57 10.19
N SER A 147 8.79 3.23 11.08
CA SER A 147 9.01 3.26 12.54
C SER A 147 10.03 2.25 13.03
N GLU A 148 10.11 1.08 12.38
CA GLU A 148 11.05 0.01 12.71
C GLU A 148 12.43 0.21 12.06
N HIS A 149 12.50 0.99 10.96
CA HIS A 149 13.69 1.26 10.13
C HIS A 149 13.97 2.76 9.95
N PRO A 150 13.98 3.59 11.01
CA PRO A 150 14.01 5.05 10.88
C PRO A 150 15.30 5.58 10.24
N ASP A 151 16.41 4.84 10.32
CA ASP A 151 17.69 5.22 9.73
C ASP A 151 17.84 4.82 8.25
N GLU A 152 16.89 4.05 7.71
CA GLU A 152 16.89 3.54 6.33
C GLU A 152 15.93 4.30 5.41
N VAL A 153 15.02 5.12 5.99
CA VAL A 153 13.94 5.81 5.29
C VAL A 153 14.10 7.32 5.44
N ASP A 154 14.28 8.03 4.33
CA ASP A 154 14.41 9.51 4.31
C ASP A 154 13.07 10.21 4.52
N GLY A 155 11.94 9.55 4.24
CA GLY A 155 10.61 10.10 4.46
C GLY A 155 9.49 9.10 4.22
N LEU A 156 8.38 9.31 4.94
CA LEU A 156 7.15 8.52 4.86
C LEU A 156 6.06 9.33 4.14
N ILE A 157 5.30 8.70 3.24
CA ILE A 157 4.22 9.33 2.48
C ILE A 157 2.94 8.52 2.67
N LEU A 158 1.95 9.13 3.28
CA LEU A 158 0.68 8.52 3.63
C LEU A 158 -0.46 9.09 2.77
N LEU A 159 -1.13 8.25 2.02
CA LEU A 159 -2.27 8.59 1.18
C LEU A 159 -3.55 7.99 1.78
N GLY A 160 -4.52 8.82 2.15
CA GLY A 160 -5.73 8.35 2.81
C GLY A 160 -5.43 7.46 4.04
N ALA A 161 -4.36 7.78 4.75
CA ALA A 161 -3.89 7.10 5.94
C ALA A 161 -3.31 8.13 6.92
N TYR A 162 -3.10 7.73 8.15
CA TYR A 162 -2.49 8.55 9.20
C TYR A 162 -1.28 7.84 9.80
N LEU A 163 -0.45 8.60 10.50
CA LEU A 163 0.78 8.09 11.09
C LEU A 163 0.46 7.02 12.16
N TYR A 164 1.07 5.86 11.99
CA TYR A 164 0.96 4.73 12.91
C TYR A 164 2.36 4.32 13.36
N GLY A 165 2.60 4.34 14.67
CA GLY A 165 3.92 4.02 15.23
C GLY A 165 4.71 5.27 15.60
N GLY A 166 6.05 5.14 15.66
CA GLY A 166 6.96 6.14 16.22
C GLY A 166 7.75 6.97 15.21
N TYR A 167 7.42 6.91 13.91
CA TYR A 167 8.12 7.71 12.90
C TYR A 167 7.75 9.21 13.05
N PRO A 168 8.70 10.16 12.86
CA PRO A 168 8.44 11.56 13.14
C PRO A 168 7.43 12.22 12.17
N PRO A 169 6.44 13.01 12.64
CA PRO A 169 5.58 13.80 11.76
C PRO A 169 6.36 14.77 10.85
N ALA A 170 7.47 15.33 11.32
CA ALA A 170 8.33 16.20 10.53
C ALA A 170 8.93 15.49 9.30
N ASP A 171 9.08 14.16 9.34
CA ASP A 171 9.59 13.32 8.27
C ASP A 171 8.47 12.56 7.53
N THR A 172 7.21 12.88 7.83
CA THR A 172 6.03 12.26 7.25
C THR A 172 5.22 13.29 6.46
N LEU A 173 4.85 12.96 5.22
CA LEU A 173 3.83 13.67 4.45
C LEU A 173 2.52 12.90 4.55
N THR A 174 1.47 13.54 5.04
CA THR A 174 0.13 12.96 5.10
C THR A 174 -0.80 13.69 4.15
N ILE A 175 -1.42 12.96 3.21
CA ILE A 175 -2.35 13.50 2.21
C ILE A 175 -3.68 12.78 2.34
N TYR A 176 -4.77 13.53 2.47
CA TYR A 176 -6.13 12.97 2.52
C TYR A 176 -7.13 13.84 1.76
N GLY A 177 -8.23 13.24 1.32
CA GLY A 177 -9.33 13.98 0.72
C GLY A 177 -10.27 14.55 1.78
N SER A 178 -10.79 15.75 1.59
CA SER A 178 -11.71 16.38 2.56
C SER A 178 -13.02 15.59 2.82
N LEU A 179 -13.31 14.60 1.97
CA LEU A 179 -14.44 13.68 2.14
C LEU A 179 -14.05 12.37 2.86
N ASN A 180 -12.80 12.25 3.30
CA ASN A 180 -12.30 11.11 4.08
C ASN A 180 -12.21 11.44 5.58
N GLN A 181 -13.36 11.72 6.20
CA GLN A 181 -13.49 12.12 7.61
C GLN A 181 -12.84 11.12 8.57
N SER A 182 -12.92 9.83 8.27
CA SER A 182 -12.38 8.78 9.15
C SER A 182 -10.85 8.81 9.26
N VAL A 183 -10.15 9.39 8.29
CA VAL A 183 -8.69 9.62 8.34
C VAL A 183 -8.40 10.95 9.03
N GLU A 184 -9.14 12.02 8.68
CA GLU A 184 -9.00 13.33 9.30
C GLU A 184 -9.09 13.26 10.83
N ASP A 185 -10.08 12.55 11.36
CA ASP A 185 -10.32 12.39 12.80
C ASP A 185 -9.15 11.70 13.56
N GLN A 186 -8.22 11.06 12.86
CA GLN A 186 -7.08 10.36 13.44
C GLN A 186 -5.76 11.15 13.34
N ILE A 187 -5.74 12.27 12.62
CA ILE A 187 -4.55 13.12 12.46
C ILE A 187 -4.48 14.07 13.65
N ASP A 188 -3.53 13.86 14.56
CA ASP A 188 -3.30 14.66 15.75
C ASP A 188 -2.03 15.54 15.68
N TYR A 189 -1.47 15.68 14.48
CA TYR A 189 -0.28 16.47 14.13
C TYR A 189 -0.60 17.41 12.96
N THR A 190 0.23 18.45 12.76
CA THR A 190 0.02 19.50 11.74
C THR A 190 1.13 19.61 10.72
N GLU A 191 2.28 18.99 10.99
CA GLU A 191 3.44 19.02 10.10
C GLU A 191 3.17 18.21 8.83
N ASN A 192 3.43 18.81 7.66
CA ASN A 192 3.32 18.17 6.35
C ASN A 192 1.97 17.47 6.10
N VAL A 193 0.86 18.07 6.57
CA VAL A 193 -0.49 17.58 6.33
C VAL A 193 -1.11 18.35 5.17
N VAL A 194 -1.60 17.63 4.17
CA VAL A 194 -2.23 18.19 2.96
C VAL A 194 -3.65 17.63 2.82
N GLU A 195 -4.63 18.51 2.92
CA GLU A 195 -6.03 18.21 2.63
C GLU A 195 -6.36 18.54 1.18
N ILE A 196 -6.85 17.57 0.41
CA ILE A 196 -7.32 17.76 -0.96
C ILE A 196 -8.83 18.05 -0.94
N GLN A 197 -9.21 19.27 -1.21
CA GLN A 197 -10.61 19.69 -1.21
C GLN A 197 -11.43 18.96 -2.28
N GLY A 198 -12.52 18.34 -1.87
CA GLY A 198 -13.40 17.57 -2.75
C GLY A 198 -12.87 16.17 -3.09
N GLY A 199 -11.67 15.81 -2.64
CA GLY A 199 -11.11 14.47 -2.78
C GLY A 199 -11.72 13.47 -1.78
N ASN A 200 -11.60 12.18 -2.08
CA ASN A 200 -12.07 11.10 -1.23
C ASN A 200 -10.97 10.04 -0.97
N HIS A 201 -11.33 8.94 -0.34
CA HIS A 201 -10.38 7.87 -0.01
C HIS A 201 -9.93 7.09 -1.25
N ALA A 202 -10.86 6.70 -2.13
CA ALA A 202 -10.58 5.78 -3.22
C ALA A 202 -9.71 6.37 -4.34
N GLN A 203 -9.83 7.68 -4.63
CA GLN A 203 -9.24 8.30 -5.83
C GLN A 203 -7.71 8.49 -5.80
N PHE A 204 -7.01 8.02 -4.77
CA PHE A 204 -5.56 7.84 -4.80
C PHE A 204 -5.12 6.70 -5.74
N GLY A 205 -6.05 5.80 -6.12
CA GLY A 205 -5.89 4.78 -7.14
C GLY A 205 -7.02 4.80 -8.17
N ASN A 206 -6.85 4.07 -9.27
CA ASN A 206 -7.85 3.93 -10.34
C ASN A 206 -8.47 2.53 -10.27
N TYR A 207 -9.40 2.34 -9.33
CA TYR A 207 -10.12 1.08 -9.08
C TYR A 207 -11.64 1.27 -8.88
N GLY A 208 -12.12 2.48 -9.20
CA GLY A 208 -13.53 2.83 -9.07
C GLY A 208 -13.98 3.15 -7.64
N PRO A 209 -15.28 3.28 -7.42
CA PRO A 209 -15.84 3.60 -6.11
C PRO A 209 -15.58 2.51 -5.08
N GLN A 210 -15.18 2.91 -3.88
CA GLN A 210 -15.00 2.00 -2.74
C GLN A 210 -16.24 2.01 -1.84
N GLU A 211 -16.63 0.85 -1.33
CA GLU A 211 -17.76 0.74 -0.39
C GLU A 211 -17.47 1.53 0.88
N GLY A 212 -18.43 2.37 1.27
CA GLY A 212 -18.31 3.21 2.46
C GLY A 212 -17.58 4.53 2.26
N ASP A 213 -16.97 4.77 1.08
CA ASP A 213 -16.36 6.05 0.73
C ASP A 213 -17.40 7.05 0.22
N LEU A 214 -17.23 8.33 0.52
CA LEU A 214 -18.09 9.39 -0.01
C LEU A 214 -17.71 9.71 -1.47
N PRO A 215 -18.69 10.01 -2.33
CA PRO A 215 -18.40 10.43 -3.70
C PRO A 215 -17.57 11.70 -3.72
N ALA A 216 -16.41 11.67 -4.41
CA ALA A 216 -15.60 12.85 -4.60
C ALA A 216 -16.32 13.92 -5.45
N THR A 217 -15.95 15.18 -5.28
CA THR A 217 -16.45 16.32 -6.08
C THR A 217 -15.45 16.79 -7.13
N ILE A 218 -14.24 16.20 -7.11
CA ILE A 218 -13.19 16.37 -8.14
C ILE A 218 -12.94 15.02 -8.82
N SER A 219 -12.25 15.03 -9.95
CA SER A 219 -11.87 13.79 -10.63
C SER A 219 -10.69 13.09 -9.94
N ALA A 220 -10.52 11.79 -10.20
CA ALA A 220 -9.34 11.04 -9.73
C ALA A 220 -8.04 11.63 -10.30
N GLU A 221 -8.05 12.05 -11.55
CA GLU A 221 -6.92 12.70 -12.20
C GLU A 221 -6.51 13.99 -11.48
N GLU A 222 -7.49 14.84 -11.10
CA GLU A 222 -7.24 16.06 -10.35
C GLU A 222 -6.70 15.78 -8.95
N GLN A 223 -7.27 14.81 -8.23
CA GLN A 223 -6.77 14.38 -6.91
C GLN A 223 -5.33 13.86 -7.01
N GLN A 224 -5.04 13.02 -7.99
CA GLN A 224 -3.71 12.46 -8.21
C GLN A 224 -2.69 13.51 -8.62
N ALA A 225 -3.06 14.50 -9.44
CA ALA A 225 -2.18 15.62 -9.81
C ALA A 225 -1.80 16.49 -8.59
N GLN A 226 -2.75 16.77 -7.69
CA GLN A 226 -2.47 17.47 -6.44
C GLN A 226 -1.59 16.62 -5.51
N THR A 227 -1.84 15.32 -5.44
CA THR A 227 -1.03 14.35 -4.68
C THR A 227 0.41 14.32 -5.20
N MET A 228 0.60 14.19 -6.50
CA MET A 228 1.91 14.19 -7.16
C MET A 228 2.69 15.47 -6.83
N THR A 229 2.03 16.62 -6.91
CA THR A 229 2.64 17.92 -6.60
C THR A 229 3.11 17.96 -5.13
N ALA A 230 2.25 17.59 -4.18
CA ALA A 230 2.59 17.58 -2.76
C ALA A 230 3.77 16.64 -2.45
N ILE A 231 3.80 15.45 -3.05
CA ILE A 231 4.90 14.49 -2.89
C ILE A 231 6.20 15.04 -3.45
N SER A 232 6.17 15.61 -4.66
CA SER A 232 7.37 16.17 -5.31
C SER A 232 7.94 17.34 -4.52
N ASP A 233 7.09 18.22 -3.99
CA ASP A 233 7.50 19.34 -3.15
C ASP A 233 8.11 18.89 -1.82
N PHE A 234 7.52 17.88 -1.18
CA PHE A 234 8.02 17.29 0.06
C PHE A 234 9.42 16.70 -0.12
N ILE A 235 9.62 15.90 -1.17
CA ILE A 235 10.92 15.29 -1.48
C ILE A 235 11.96 16.38 -1.81
N ALA A 236 11.60 17.35 -2.65
CA ALA A 236 12.52 18.44 -3.05
C ALA A 236 12.96 19.34 -1.88
N GLN A 237 12.15 19.48 -0.83
CA GLN A 237 12.50 20.21 0.37
C GLN A 237 13.53 19.47 1.24
N ARG A 238 13.54 18.15 1.21
CA ARG A 238 14.40 17.29 2.03
C ARG A 238 15.76 17.00 1.38
N GLN A 239 15.90 17.26 0.09
CA GLN A 239 17.15 17.07 -0.67
C GLN A 239 18.02 18.34 -0.74
N LYS A 240 17.64 19.40 -0.04
CA LYS A 240 18.40 20.67 0.07
C LYS A 240 19.36 20.64 1.24
#